data_f1a2f09e5f285a905ee241dc001db29e
#
_entry.id   f1a2f09e5f285a905ee241dc001db29e
#
_cell.length_a   1.000
_cell.length_b   1.000
_cell.length_c   1.000
_cell.angle_alpha   90.00
_cell.angle_beta   90.00
_cell.angle_gamma   90.00
#
_symmetry.space_group_name_H-M   'P 1'
#
loop_
_entity.id
_entity.type
_entity.pdbx_description
1 polymer ?
#
loop_
_entity_poly.entity_id
_entity_poly.type
_entity_poly.pdbx_seq_one_letter_code
_entity_poly.pdbx_strand_id
1 'polypeptide(L)'
;MRKSRFSEEQIVAIVRESEKPGVTVAEVAKKYRITQTTVFRWRRKFGGLEPKQAVELQRLQRENGRLKKLVVERDLEIEILKEINAKKW
;
A
#
# COMPACT_ATOMS: atom_id res chain seq x y z
N MET A 1 14.92 -3.15 9.26
CA MET A 1 13.82 -2.35 8.68
C MET A 1 12.71 -2.14 9.68
N ARG A 2 12.34 -0.90 9.90
CA ARG A 2 11.29 -0.61 10.87
C ARG A 2 9.92 -0.89 10.30
N LYS A 3 9.11 -1.58 11.08
CA LYS A 3 7.69 -1.67 10.77
C LYS A 3 7.04 -0.34 11.12
N SER A 4 6.06 0.08 10.33
CA SER A 4 5.26 1.23 10.67
C SER A 4 4.52 0.98 11.98
N ARG A 5 4.44 1.99 12.84
CA ARG A 5 3.68 1.90 14.09
C ARG A 5 2.17 1.85 13.85
N PHE A 6 1.74 2.24 12.66
CA PHE A 6 0.33 2.36 12.30
C PHE A 6 0.02 1.50 11.09
N SER A 7 -1.13 0.83 11.13
CA SER A 7 -1.67 0.15 9.96
C SER A 7 -2.20 1.19 8.96
N GLU A 8 -2.42 0.78 7.72
CA GLU A 8 -2.97 1.69 6.73
C GLU A 8 -4.34 2.21 7.14
N GLU A 9 -5.17 1.36 7.77
CA GLU A 9 -6.46 1.77 8.29
C GLU A 9 -6.32 2.88 9.34
N GLN A 10 -5.36 2.72 10.26
CA GLN A 10 -5.08 3.74 11.27
C GLN A 10 -4.56 5.03 10.63
N ILE A 11 -3.71 4.93 9.62
CA ILE A 11 -3.17 6.08 8.90
C ILE A 11 -4.31 6.87 8.25
N VAL A 12 -5.25 6.19 7.61
CA VAL A 12 -6.40 6.86 6.99
C VAL A 12 -7.26 7.55 8.04
N ALA A 13 -7.47 6.91 9.19
CA ALA A 13 -8.21 7.52 10.29
C ALA A 13 -7.52 8.79 10.80
N ILE A 14 -6.19 8.77 10.91
CA ILE A 14 -5.40 9.95 11.33
C ILE A 14 -5.49 11.06 10.29
N VAL A 15 -5.40 10.72 9.02
CA VAL A 15 -5.53 11.69 7.93
C VAL A 15 -6.91 12.35 7.95
N ARG A 16 -7.95 11.58 8.13
CA ARG A 16 -9.31 12.12 8.21
C ARG A 16 -9.48 13.05 9.41
N GLU A 17 -8.90 12.68 10.55
CA GLU A 17 -8.91 13.55 11.72
C GLU A 17 -8.21 14.88 11.43
N SER A 18 -7.10 14.87 10.71
CA SER A 18 -6.35 16.06 10.35
C SER A 18 -7.10 16.97 9.38
N GLU A 19 -8.08 16.44 8.67
CA GLU A 19 -8.87 17.20 7.68
C GLU A 19 -10.15 17.81 8.29
N LYS A 20 -10.46 17.50 9.55
CA LYS A 20 -11.64 18.06 10.19
C LYS A 20 -11.50 19.56 10.42
N PRO A 21 -12.62 20.32 10.29
CA PRO A 21 -12.61 21.76 10.59
C PRO A 21 -12.11 22.04 12.01
N GLY A 22 -11.26 23.02 12.16
CA GLY A 22 -10.73 23.43 13.46
C GLY A 22 -9.58 22.59 13.98
N VAL A 23 -9.18 21.54 13.27
CA VAL A 23 -8.04 20.70 13.65
C VAL A 23 -6.83 21.08 12.80
N THR A 24 -5.68 21.29 13.45
CA THR A 24 -4.45 21.62 12.74
C THR A 24 -3.59 20.38 12.57
N VAL A 25 -2.74 20.38 11.55
CA VAL A 25 -1.79 19.29 11.31
C VAL A 25 -0.83 19.18 12.51
N ALA A 26 -0.43 20.32 13.10
CA ALA A 26 0.45 20.32 14.26
C ALA A 26 -0.16 19.56 15.45
N GLU A 27 -1.46 19.75 15.70
CA GLU A 27 -2.17 19.07 16.78
C GLU A 27 -2.20 17.56 16.56
N VAL A 28 -2.50 17.13 15.36
CA VAL A 28 -2.56 15.71 15.00
C VAL A 28 -1.18 15.07 15.11
N ALA A 29 -0.16 15.75 14.60
CA ALA A 29 1.22 15.26 14.67
C ALA A 29 1.65 15.06 16.12
N LYS A 30 1.34 16.02 17.00
CA LYS A 30 1.66 15.95 18.41
C LYS A 30 0.91 14.81 19.10
N LYS A 31 -0.39 14.68 18.81
CA LYS A 31 -1.22 13.65 19.41
C LYS A 31 -0.72 12.23 19.12
N TYR A 32 -0.30 11.97 17.90
CA TYR A 32 0.16 10.66 17.47
C TYR A 32 1.68 10.49 17.49
N ARG A 33 2.40 11.50 17.96
CA ARG A 33 3.87 11.48 18.05
C ARG A 33 4.53 11.21 16.71
N ILE A 34 4.08 11.93 15.70
CA ILE A 34 4.65 11.87 14.36
C ILE A 34 4.98 13.29 13.90
N THR A 35 5.73 13.41 12.83
CA THR A 35 6.07 14.72 12.28
C THR A 35 4.93 15.25 11.41
N GLN A 36 4.88 16.57 11.26
CA GLN A 36 3.93 17.20 10.34
C GLN A 36 4.19 16.75 8.91
N THR A 37 5.46 16.56 8.54
CA THR A 37 5.85 16.04 7.23
C THR A 37 5.21 14.68 6.97
N THR A 38 5.18 13.81 7.99
CA THR A 38 4.54 12.50 7.89
C THR A 38 3.04 12.64 7.62
N VAL A 39 2.35 13.56 8.34
CA VAL A 39 0.92 13.80 8.12
C VAL A 39 0.67 14.27 6.68
N PHE A 40 1.46 15.21 6.18
CA PHE A 40 1.30 15.71 4.81
C PHE A 40 1.54 14.62 3.77
N ARG A 41 2.54 13.77 4.00
CA ARG A 41 2.82 12.64 3.10
C ARG A 41 1.65 11.66 3.09
N TRP A 42 1.08 11.37 4.24
CA TRP A 42 -0.08 10.48 4.36
C TRP A 42 -1.32 11.08 3.69
N ARG A 43 -1.53 12.39 3.82
CA ARG A 43 -2.63 13.08 3.13
C ARG A 43 -2.52 12.94 1.62
N ARG A 44 -1.30 13.03 1.10
CA ARG A 44 -1.06 12.88 -0.33
C ARG A 44 -1.38 11.48 -0.81
N LYS A 45 -1.04 10.47 -0.01
CA LYS A 45 -1.23 9.07 -0.37
C LYS A 45 -2.65 8.58 -0.12
N PHE A 46 -3.26 8.97 0.99
CA PHE A 46 -4.52 8.42 1.46
C PHE A 46 -5.65 9.44 1.58
N GLY A 47 -5.46 10.67 1.14
CA GLY A 47 -6.49 11.70 1.26
C GLY A 47 -7.78 11.29 0.56
N GLY A 48 -8.90 11.53 1.23
CA GLY A 48 -10.22 11.20 0.69
C GLY A 48 -10.68 9.77 0.88
N LEU A 49 -9.82 8.90 1.44
CA LEU A 49 -10.20 7.51 1.69
C LEU A 49 -10.85 7.33 3.06
N GLU A 50 -11.73 6.35 3.14
CA GLU A 50 -12.28 5.86 4.39
C GLU A 50 -11.38 4.75 4.94
N PRO A 51 -11.35 4.49 6.27
CA PRO A 51 -10.50 3.42 6.82
C PRO A 51 -10.77 2.04 6.19
N LYS A 52 -12.04 1.71 5.92
CA LYS A 52 -12.37 0.44 5.27
C LYS A 52 -11.85 0.36 3.83
N GLN A 53 -11.75 1.50 3.14
CA GLN A 53 -11.17 1.55 1.81
C GLN A 53 -9.66 1.31 1.83
N ALA A 54 -8.98 1.73 2.91
CA ALA A 54 -7.56 1.45 3.07
C ALA A 54 -7.31 -0.06 3.20
N VAL A 55 -8.15 -0.77 3.95
CA VAL A 55 -8.08 -2.23 4.07
C VAL A 55 -8.27 -2.89 2.70
N GLU A 56 -9.26 -2.43 1.95
CA GLU A 56 -9.53 -2.94 0.60
C GLU A 56 -8.38 -2.67 -0.35
N LEU A 57 -7.82 -1.46 -0.31
CA LEU A 57 -6.67 -1.10 -1.14
C LEU A 57 -5.48 -2.01 -0.84
N GLN A 58 -5.21 -2.26 0.44
CA GLN A 58 -4.14 -3.14 0.87
C GLN A 58 -4.34 -4.56 0.35
N ARG A 59 -5.57 -5.07 0.44
CA ARG A 59 -5.92 -6.39 -0.09
C ARG A 59 -5.67 -6.46 -1.60
N LEU A 60 -6.12 -5.45 -2.34
CA LEU A 60 -5.93 -5.39 -3.78
C LEU A 60 -4.46 -5.29 -4.18
N GLN A 61 -3.66 -4.55 -3.42
CA GLN A 61 -2.23 -4.46 -3.68
C GLN A 61 -1.53 -5.80 -3.51
N ARG A 62 -1.87 -6.55 -2.46
CA ARG A 62 -1.33 -7.89 -2.24
C ARG A 62 -1.72 -8.85 -3.35
N GLU A 63 -3.00 -8.82 -3.73
CA GLU A 63 -3.52 -9.68 -4.80
C GLU A 63 -2.87 -9.36 -6.13
N ASN A 64 -2.69 -8.07 -6.42
CA ASN A 64 -2.01 -7.63 -7.64
C ASN A 64 -0.58 -8.14 -7.69
N GLY A 65 0.17 -8.04 -6.57
CA GLY A 65 1.53 -8.56 -6.48
C GLY A 65 1.60 -10.07 -6.71
N ARG A 66 0.66 -10.81 -6.12
CA ARG A 66 0.57 -12.26 -6.29
C ARG A 66 0.30 -12.63 -7.75
N LEU A 67 -0.63 -11.94 -8.39
CA LEU A 67 -0.96 -12.18 -9.80
C LEU A 67 0.22 -11.88 -10.72
N LYS A 68 0.92 -10.79 -10.48
CA LYS A 68 2.13 -10.45 -11.25
C LYS A 68 3.18 -11.55 -11.14
N LYS A 69 3.39 -12.08 -9.95
CA LYS A 69 4.35 -13.16 -9.72
C LYS A 69 3.94 -14.41 -10.48
N LEU A 70 2.66 -14.76 -10.45
CA LEU A 70 2.14 -15.92 -11.19
C LEU A 70 2.32 -15.78 -12.68
N VAL A 71 2.10 -14.59 -13.23
CA VAL A 71 2.30 -14.34 -14.67
C VAL A 71 3.76 -14.56 -15.04
N VAL A 72 4.69 -14.05 -14.27
CA VAL A 72 6.13 -14.24 -14.51
C VAL A 72 6.50 -15.72 -14.47
N GLU A 73 6.03 -16.45 -13.47
CA GLU A 73 6.30 -17.89 -13.34
C GLU A 73 5.77 -18.67 -14.54
N ARG A 74 4.56 -18.34 -15.03
CA ARG A 74 3.97 -19.00 -16.20
C ARG A 74 4.76 -18.71 -17.47
N ASP A 75 5.23 -17.48 -17.65
CA ASP A 75 6.06 -17.13 -18.80
C ASP A 75 7.35 -17.91 -18.81
N LEU A 76 8.00 -18.06 -17.66
CA LEU A 76 9.23 -18.85 -17.53
C LEU A 76 8.98 -20.33 -17.85
N GLU A 77 7.89 -20.90 -17.37
CA GLU A 77 7.52 -22.28 -17.68
C GLU A 77 7.31 -22.48 -19.19
N ILE A 78 6.63 -21.54 -19.83
CA ILE A 78 6.39 -21.62 -21.28
C ILE A 78 7.71 -21.56 -22.05
N GLU A 79 8.61 -20.66 -21.67
CA GLU A 79 9.92 -20.56 -22.32
C GLU A 79 10.74 -21.85 -22.17
N ILE A 80 10.75 -22.43 -20.98
CA ILE A 80 11.45 -23.68 -20.72
C ILE A 80 10.88 -24.80 -21.59
N LEU A 81 9.55 -24.90 -21.67
CA LEU A 81 8.90 -25.93 -22.50
C LEU A 81 9.23 -25.75 -23.98
N LYS A 82 9.28 -24.52 -24.46
CA LYS A 82 9.64 -24.23 -25.84
C LYS A 82 11.09 -24.66 -26.14
N GLU A 83 12.01 -24.39 -25.21
CA GLU A 83 13.40 -24.81 -25.34
C GLU A 83 13.54 -26.32 -25.37
N ILE A 84 12.84 -27.01 -24.50
CA ILE A 84 12.85 -28.48 -24.45
C ILE A 84 12.34 -29.06 -25.78
N ASN A 85 11.26 -28.53 -26.31
CA ASN A 85 10.71 -28.98 -27.58
C ASN A 85 11.69 -28.72 -28.74
N ALA A 86 12.35 -27.56 -28.72
CA ALA A 86 13.33 -27.24 -29.77
C ALA A 86 14.54 -28.16 -29.72
N LYS A 87 14.98 -28.57 -28.52
CA LYS A 87 16.13 -29.44 -28.34
C LYS A 87 15.83 -30.92 -28.49
N LYS A 88 14.60 -31.28 -28.61
CA LYS A 88 14.17 -32.67 -28.72
C LYS A 88 14.67 -33.35 -29.99
N TRP A 89 15.03 -32.60 -30.97
CA TRP A 89 15.56 -33.02 -32.26
C TRP A 89 16.95 -32.44 -32.49
#